data_2fc51c51ec78511c168439483e1344aa
#
_entry.id   2fc51c51ec78511c168439483e1344aa
#
_cell.length_a   1.000
_cell.length_b   1.000
_cell.length_c   1.000
_cell.angle_alpha   90.00
_cell.angle_beta   90.00
_cell.angle_gamma   90.00
#
_symmetry.space_group_name_H-M   'P 1'
#
loop_
_entity.id
_entity.type
_entity.pdbx_description
1 polymer ?
#
loop_
_entity_poly.entity_id
_entity_poly.type
_entity_poly.pdbx_seq_one_letter_code
_entity_poly.pdbx_strand_id
1 'polypeptide(L)'
;MKLTVSQKKTTPISKDLIGVFFEDINYGADGGIYAELIENRNFEFVDCYGDKGDYYTIFDGGYGWKAYPTEDSACLQVVCGSPVSDENPHYLRFVANEAGAGFSNQAYSGITLKKGAAYNVSFYARAVSFLGKIT
;
A
#
# COMPACT_ATOMS: atom_id res chain seq x y z
N MET A 1 -22.62 6.68 -43.78
CA MET A 1 -22.04 5.32 -43.81
C MET A 1 -22.77 4.49 -42.77
N LYS A 2 -23.34 3.33 -43.14
CA LYS A 2 -24.06 2.44 -42.23
C LYS A 2 -23.19 1.21 -42.03
N LEU A 3 -22.75 0.96 -40.80
CA LEU A 3 -22.03 -0.25 -40.40
C LEU A 3 -23.04 -1.26 -39.86
N THR A 4 -23.05 -2.47 -40.43
CA THR A 4 -23.87 -3.57 -39.94
C THR A 4 -22.97 -4.68 -39.39
N VAL A 5 -23.13 -4.97 -38.10
CA VAL A 5 -22.41 -6.07 -37.46
C VAL A 5 -23.27 -7.33 -37.50
N SER A 6 -22.74 -8.40 -38.08
CA SER A 6 -23.40 -9.69 -38.16
C SER A 6 -22.88 -10.63 -37.07
N GLN A 7 -23.76 -11.43 -36.50
CA GLN A 7 -23.38 -12.48 -35.54
C GLN A 7 -22.83 -13.75 -36.24
N LYS A 8 -22.84 -13.78 -37.57
CA LYS A 8 -22.30 -14.92 -38.32
C LYS A 8 -20.79 -14.97 -38.18
N LYS A 9 -20.29 -16.00 -37.55
CA LYS A 9 -18.86 -16.28 -37.46
C LYS A 9 -18.35 -16.69 -38.83
N THR A 10 -17.45 -15.93 -39.42
CA THR A 10 -16.86 -16.21 -40.74
C THR A 10 -15.45 -16.78 -40.66
N THR A 11 -14.72 -16.43 -39.59
CA THR A 11 -13.34 -16.87 -39.40
C THR A 11 -13.09 -17.16 -37.92
N PRO A 12 -12.45 -18.27 -37.58
CA PRO A 12 -12.02 -18.51 -36.21
C PRO A 12 -10.93 -17.50 -35.82
N ILE A 13 -11.13 -16.83 -34.70
CA ILE A 13 -10.12 -15.95 -34.11
C ILE A 13 -9.37 -16.75 -33.07
N SER A 14 -8.04 -16.67 -33.07
CA SER A 14 -7.22 -17.28 -32.02
C SER A 14 -7.62 -16.72 -30.66
N LYS A 15 -7.75 -17.61 -29.67
CA LYS A 15 -7.98 -17.21 -28.30
C LYS A 15 -6.84 -16.36 -27.70
N ASP A 16 -5.67 -16.41 -28.32
CA ASP A 16 -4.47 -15.70 -27.88
C ASP A 16 -4.30 -14.33 -28.60
N LEU A 17 -5.28 -13.96 -29.46
CA LEU A 17 -5.23 -12.68 -30.20
C LEU A 17 -5.57 -11.49 -29.31
N ILE A 18 -6.37 -11.67 -28.27
CA ILE A 18 -6.81 -10.63 -27.37
C ILE A 18 -6.26 -10.95 -25.98
N GLY A 19 -5.48 -10.03 -25.43
CA GLY A 19 -4.94 -10.12 -24.08
C GLY A 19 -5.20 -8.83 -23.31
N VAL A 20 -4.85 -8.83 -22.05
CA VAL A 20 -4.88 -7.66 -21.20
C VAL A 20 -3.44 -7.24 -20.95
N PHE A 21 -3.13 -5.97 -21.24
CA PHE A 21 -1.92 -5.32 -20.75
C PHE A 21 -2.19 -4.78 -19.34
N PHE A 22 -1.32 -5.10 -18.42
CA PHE A 22 -1.37 -4.57 -17.06
C PHE A 22 -0.05 -3.87 -16.74
N GLU A 23 -0.16 -2.69 -16.18
CA GLU A 23 0.97 -1.89 -15.70
C GLU A 23 0.54 -1.21 -14.40
N ASP A 24 1.40 -1.22 -13.40
CA ASP A 24 1.11 -0.58 -12.11
C ASP A 24 1.37 0.93 -12.20
N ILE A 25 0.43 1.61 -12.84
CA ILE A 25 0.40 3.07 -12.96
C ILE A 25 -0.80 3.59 -12.17
N ASN A 26 -0.64 4.72 -11.50
CA ASN A 26 -1.70 5.40 -10.76
C ASN A 26 -2.42 4.49 -9.76
N TYR A 27 -1.65 3.70 -9.00
CA TYR A 27 -2.18 2.74 -8.04
C TYR A 27 -3.07 1.65 -8.68
N GLY A 28 -2.69 1.17 -9.86
CA GLY A 28 -3.44 0.16 -10.58
C GLY A 28 -3.52 -1.18 -9.87
N ALA A 29 -2.47 -1.57 -9.14
CA ALA A 29 -2.44 -2.77 -8.30
C ALA A 29 -2.87 -2.47 -6.87
N ASP A 30 -1.99 -1.89 -6.07
CA ASP A 30 -2.28 -1.49 -4.70
C ASP A 30 -3.14 -0.22 -4.69
N GLY A 31 -4.25 -0.25 -3.97
CA GLY A 31 -5.27 0.81 -4.01
C GLY A 31 -6.25 0.69 -5.19
N GLY A 32 -5.97 -0.20 -6.16
CA GLY A 32 -6.80 -0.49 -7.32
C GLY A 32 -7.36 -1.90 -7.30
N ILE A 33 -6.70 -2.87 -7.95
CA ILE A 33 -7.12 -4.29 -7.99
C ILE A 33 -7.17 -4.88 -6.58
N TYR A 34 -6.20 -4.57 -5.75
CA TYR A 34 -6.28 -4.82 -4.31
C TYR A 34 -7.10 -3.73 -3.65
N ALA A 35 -8.21 -4.10 -3.03
CA ALA A 35 -9.07 -3.19 -2.28
C ALA A 35 -8.45 -2.79 -0.90
N GLU A 36 -7.14 -2.70 -0.84
CA GLU A 36 -6.39 -2.24 0.31
C GLU A 36 -6.49 -0.71 0.40
N LEU A 37 -6.77 -0.19 1.58
CA LEU A 37 -6.91 1.24 1.82
C LEU A 37 -5.66 1.86 2.45
N ILE A 38 -4.76 1.02 2.97
CA ILE A 38 -3.53 1.45 3.65
C ILE A 38 -2.37 1.34 2.67
N GLU A 39 -1.74 2.44 2.36
CA GLU A 39 -0.56 2.50 1.51
C GLU A 39 0.66 1.93 2.26
N ASN A 40 1.50 1.17 1.55
CA ASN A 40 2.69 0.54 2.13
C ASN A 40 2.40 -0.19 3.46
N ARG A 41 1.34 -1.00 3.48
CA ARG A 41 0.89 -1.74 4.67
C ARG A 41 1.90 -2.76 5.20
N ASN A 42 2.81 -3.18 4.35
CA ASN A 42 3.84 -4.19 4.66
C ASN A 42 5.23 -3.59 4.94
N PHE A 43 5.41 -2.26 4.81
CA PHE A 43 6.68 -1.56 5.03
C PHE A 43 7.81 -1.98 4.08
N GLU A 44 7.46 -2.47 2.88
CA GLU A 44 8.40 -2.95 1.87
C GLU A 44 8.50 -2.00 0.66
N PHE A 45 8.03 -0.77 0.79
CA PHE A 45 8.03 0.17 -0.33
C PHE A 45 9.44 0.43 -0.85
N VAL A 46 9.57 0.40 -2.17
CA VAL A 46 10.79 0.72 -2.89
C VAL A 46 10.45 1.78 -3.92
N ASP A 47 11.09 2.92 -3.81
CA ASP A 47 10.96 3.96 -4.82
C ASP A 47 11.98 3.74 -5.95
N CYS A 48 11.57 4.05 -7.17
CA CYS A 48 12.38 3.90 -8.36
C CYS A 48 12.73 5.27 -8.92
N TYR A 49 14.02 5.53 -9.01
CA TYR A 49 14.55 6.77 -9.58
C TYR A 49 15.35 6.47 -10.83
N GLY A 50 15.49 7.46 -11.67
CA GLY A 50 16.33 7.40 -12.83
C GLY A 50 15.68 7.95 -14.08
N ASP A 51 16.50 8.38 -15.01
CA ASP A 51 16.10 8.88 -16.32
C ASP A 51 16.93 8.15 -17.40
N LYS A 52 16.24 7.70 -18.45
CA LYS A 52 16.85 7.15 -19.68
C LYS A 52 17.88 6.03 -19.51
N GLY A 53 17.62 5.11 -18.56
CA GLY A 53 18.42 3.88 -18.45
C GLY A 53 19.29 3.76 -17.21
N ASP A 54 19.43 4.82 -16.44
CA ASP A 54 20.13 4.80 -15.15
C ASP A 54 19.12 4.64 -14.00
N TYR A 55 18.32 3.58 -14.05
CA TYR A 55 17.36 3.30 -12.98
C TYR A 55 18.08 2.74 -11.75
N TYR A 56 17.78 3.33 -10.61
CA TYR A 56 18.15 2.80 -9.30
C TYR A 56 16.95 2.81 -8.37
N THR A 57 16.97 1.94 -7.39
CA THR A 57 15.88 1.78 -6.42
C THR A 57 16.36 2.18 -5.05
N ILE A 58 15.52 2.88 -4.29
CA ILE A 58 15.77 3.22 -2.90
C ILE A 58 14.66 2.62 -2.06
N PHE A 59 15.03 1.84 -1.06
CA PHE A 59 14.11 1.33 -0.08
C PHE A 59 13.62 2.46 0.83
N ASP A 60 12.31 2.65 0.90
CA ASP A 60 11.65 3.57 1.80
C ASP A 60 10.47 2.88 2.51
N GLY A 61 10.78 1.99 3.42
CA GLY A 61 9.76 1.26 4.17
C GLY A 61 8.87 2.15 5.03
N GLY A 62 9.26 3.39 5.29
CA GLY A 62 8.45 4.38 6.00
C GLY A 62 7.45 5.16 5.13
N TYR A 63 7.51 4.98 3.82
CA TYR A 63 6.66 5.68 2.88
C TYR A 63 5.17 5.59 3.26
N GLY A 64 4.48 6.72 3.22
CA GLY A 64 3.05 6.80 3.58
C GLY A 64 2.74 6.86 5.08
N TRP A 65 3.73 6.65 5.97
CA TRP A 65 3.55 6.64 7.42
C TRP A 65 4.16 7.86 8.07
N LYS A 66 3.44 8.48 9.01
CA LYS A 66 3.88 9.67 9.75
C LYS A 66 3.53 9.57 11.22
N ALA A 67 4.36 10.16 12.07
CA ALA A 67 4.04 10.35 13.48
C ALA A 67 2.87 11.35 13.63
N TYR A 68 2.12 11.20 14.71
CA TYR A 68 0.94 12.01 15.02
C TYR A 68 0.98 12.41 16.51
N PRO A 69 0.55 13.63 16.90
CA PRO A 69 0.03 14.70 16.05
C PRO A 69 1.11 15.48 15.28
N THR A 70 2.37 15.36 15.64
CA THR A 70 3.51 15.99 14.96
C THR A 70 4.63 14.98 14.73
N GLU A 71 5.60 15.32 13.91
CA GLU A 71 6.77 14.46 13.63
C GLU A 71 7.60 14.17 14.89
N ASP A 72 7.62 15.10 15.86
CA ASP A 72 8.35 14.95 17.11
C ASP A 72 7.60 14.16 18.18
N SER A 73 6.31 13.91 18.00
CA SER A 73 5.47 13.22 19.00
C SER A 73 5.84 11.76 19.17
N ALA A 74 6.42 11.16 18.15
CA ALA A 74 6.88 9.78 18.18
C ALA A 74 8.08 9.54 17.27
N CYS A 75 8.87 8.54 17.60
CA CYS A 75 9.88 8.00 16.69
C CYS A 75 9.29 6.80 15.94
N LEU A 76 9.27 6.89 14.61
CA LEU A 76 8.89 5.82 13.72
C LEU A 76 10.14 5.29 13.02
N GLN A 77 10.37 3.99 13.07
CA GLN A 77 11.49 3.35 12.40
C GLN A 77 11.04 2.06 11.76
N VAL A 78 11.31 1.88 10.48
CA VAL A 78 11.18 0.58 9.83
C VAL A 78 12.43 -0.23 10.13
N VAL A 79 12.22 -1.39 10.71
CA VAL A 79 13.29 -2.29 11.16
C VAL A 79 13.01 -3.72 10.71
N CYS A 80 14.06 -4.52 10.59
CA CYS A 80 13.98 -5.95 10.35
C CYS A 80 14.41 -6.74 11.58
N GLY A 81 14.12 -8.04 11.58
CA GLY A 81 14.45 -8.95 12.69
C GLY A 81 13.24 -9.31 13.53
N SER A 82 13.00 -10.58 13.75
CA SER A 82 11.80 -11.13 14.38
C SER A 82 10.48 -10.66 13.72
N PRO A 83 10.34 -10.78 12.41
CA PRO A 83 9.14 -10.38 11.69
C PRO A 83 7.95 -11.30 12.01
N VAL A 84 6.75 -10.92 11.55
CA VAL A 84 5.56 -11.79 11.58
C VAL A 84 5.68 -12.91 10.55
N SER A 85 6.31 -12.64 9.40
CA SER A 85 6.56 -13.58 8.31
C SER A 85 7.93 -13.33 7.70
N ASP A 86 8.62 -14.39 7.30
CA ASP A 86 9.93 -14.28 6.65
C ASP A 86 9.83 -13.63 5.26
N GLU A 87 8.68 -13.77 4.58
CA GLU A 87 8.41 -13.11 3.30
C GLU A 87 8.16 -11.61 3.44
N ASN A 88 7.91 -11.13 4.66
CA ASN A 88 7.74 -9.70 4.98
C ASN A 88 8.63 -9.35 6.17
N PRO A 89 9.92 -9.14 5.96
CA PRO A 89 10.90 -9.03 7.03
C PRO A 89 10.86 -7.71 7.79
N HIS A 90 10.22 -6.67 7.24
CA HIS A 90 10.17 -5.37 7.86
C HIS A 90 8.90 -5.14 8.67
N TYR A 91 9.01 -4.30 9.69
CA TYR A 91 7.90 -3.83 10.51
C TYR A 91 8.18 -2.44 11.06
N LEU A 92 7.13 -1.70 11.38
CA LEU A 92 7.23 -0.38 11.98
C LEU A 92 7.46 -0.51 13.50
N ARG A 93 8.57 0.04 13.97
CA ARG A 93 8.81 0.27 15.39
C ARG A 93 8.35 1.66 15.77
N PHE A 94 7.42 1.73 16.69
CA PHE A 94 6.85 2.96 17.23
C PHE A 94 7.32 3.18 18.65
N VAL A 95 7.82 4.38 18.94
CA VAL A 95 8.19 4.82 20.28
C VAL A 95 7.50 6.16 20.52
N ALA A 96 6.55 6.20 21.45
CA ALA A 96 5.87 7.43 21.83
C ALA A 96 6.82 8.31 22.67
N ASN A 97 6.92 9.59 22.31
CA ASN A 97 7.65 10.58 23.05
C ASN A 97 6.76 11.34 24.05
N GLU A 98 5.44 11.28 23.86
CA GLU A 98 4.45 11.96 24.69
C GLU A 98 3.13 11.17 24.77
N ALA A 99 2.29 11.53 25.71
CA ALA A 99 0.95 10.94 25.81
C ALA A 99 0.07 11.42 24.65
N GLY A 100 -0.68 10.50 24.06
CA GLY A 100 -1.50 10.78 22.87
C GLY A 100 -0.75 10.73 21.56
N ALA A 101 0.56 10.44 21.58
CA ALA A 101 1.31 10.18 20.37
C ALA A 101 0.79 8.93 19.64
N GLY A 102 0.83 8.97 18.33
CA GLY A 102 0.39 7.90 17.46
C GLY A 102 1.12 7.93 16.13
N PHE A 103 0.55 7.25 15.18
CA PHE A 103 0.99 7.30 13.79
C PHE A 103 -0.22 7.29 12.84
N SER A 104 -0.04 7.85 11.68
CA SER A 104 -1.06 7.93 10.65
C SER A 104 -0.53 7.41 9.32
N ASN A 105 -1.44 6.94 8.48
CA ASN A 105 -1.15 6.55 7.11
C ASN A 105 -1.90 7.49 6.16
N GLN A 106 -1.24 7.96 5.12
CA GLN A 106 -1.82 8.89 4.15
C GLN A 106 -2.74 8.20 3.14
N ALA A 107 -2.69 6.89 3.09
CA ALA A 107 -3.37 6.09 2.08
C ALA A 107 -3.05 6.57 0.64
N TYR A 108 -3.78 6.10 -0.33
CA TYR A 108 -3.64 6.48 -1.74
C TYR A 108 -4.38 7.80 -2.02
N SER A 109 -3.83 8.92 -1.52
CA SER A 109 -4.48 10.24 -1.56
C SER A 109 -5.72 10.38 -0.67
N GLY A 110 -5.72 9.68 0.45
CA GLY A 110 -6.80 9.66 1.44
C GLY A 110 -7.72 8.44 1.32
N ILE A 111 -8.49 8.21 2.37
CA ILE A 111 -9.45 7.10 2.44
C ILE A 111 -10.86 7.65 2.23
N THR A 112 -11.53 7.19 1.18
CA THR A 112 -12.93 7.54 0.94
C THR A 112 -13.85 6.71 1.83
N LEU A 113 -14.42 7.33 2.86
CA LEU A 113 -15.38 6.69 3.74
C LEU A 113 -16.82 6.93 3.27
N LYS A 114 -17.61 5.87 3.20
CA LYS A 114 -19.03 5.93 2.85
C LYS A 114 -19.90 5.82 4.11
N LYS A 115 -20.85 6.71 4.26
CA LYS A 115 -21.81 6.67 5.39
C LYS A 115 -22.54 5.33 5.43
N GLY A 116 -22.48 4.66 6.57
CA GLY A 116 -23.16 3.38 6.80
C GLY A 116 -22.43 2.15 6.26
N ALA A 117 -21.27 2.30 5.62
CA ALA A 117 -20.44 1.17 5.25
C ALA A 117 -19.66 0.64 6.48
N ALA A 118 -19.45 -0.67 6.49
CA ALA A 118 -18.58 -1.31 7.48
C ALA A 118 -17.16 -1.42 6.91
N TYR A 119 -16.18 -1.14 7.75
CA TYR A 119 -14.75 -1.26 7.43
C TYR A 119 -14.10 -2.20 8.43
N ASN A 120 -13.28 -3.11 7.95
CA ASN A 120 -12.50 -4.01 8.78
C ASN A 120 -11.06 -3.49 8.84
N VAL A 121 -10.52 -3.38 10.04
CA VAL A 121 -9.10 -3.05 10.27
C VAL A 121 -8.47 -4.21 11.03
N SER A 122 -7.34 -4.67 10.56
CA SER A 122 -6.55 -5.69 11.24
C SER A 122 -5.06 -5.37 11.15
N PHE A 123 -4.33 -5.68 12.20
CA PHE A 123 -2.88 -5.51 12.23
C PHE A 123 -2.26 -6.47 13.25
N TYR A 124 -1.00 -6.77 13.07
CA TYR A 124 -0.21 -7.49 14.05
C TYR A 124 0.60 -6.50 14.88
N ALA A 125 0.58 -6.64 16.20
CA ALA A 125 1.35 -5.80 17.09
C ALA A 125 2.03 -6.61 18.19
N ARG A 126 3.23 -6.18 18.57
CA ARG A 126 3.99 -6.68 19.71
C ARG A 126 4.40 -5.51 20.58
N ALA A 127 4.02 -5.52 21.83
CA ALA A 127 4.43 -4.50 22.78
C ALA A 127 5.75 -4.89 23.45
N VAL A 128 6.65 -3.91 23.57
CA VAL A 128 7.88 -4.00 24.36
C VAL A 128 7.91 -2.79 25.27
N SER A 129 7.87 -3.02 26.59
CA SER A 129 7.87 -1.93 27.58
C SER A 129 6.75 -0.90 27.40
N PHE A 130 5.59 -1.34 26.93
CA PHE A 130 4.43 -0.49 26.75
C PHE A 130 3.38 -0.79 27.82
N LEU A 131 2.98 0.23 28.57
CA LEU A 131 1.99 0.14 29.64
C LEU A 131 0.69 0.90 29.34
N GLY A 132 0.54 1.39 28.11
CA GLY A 132 -0.58 2.19 27.68
C GLY A 132 -1.72 1.40 27.05
N LYS A 133 -2.73 2.14 26.58
CA LYS A 133 -3.84 1.65 25.78
C LYS A 133 -3.68 2.16 24.36
N ILE A 134 -3.91 1.30 23.38
CA ILE A 134 -4.04 1.68 21.98
C ILE A 134 -5.52 2.01 21.74
N THR A 135 -5.79 3.18 21.14
CA THR A 135 -7.14 3.65 20.84
C THR A 135 -7.21 4.13 19.40
#